data_1ea0318b9c3addbc3217c0453de6a7f8
#
_entry.id   1ea0318b9c3addbc3217c0453de6a7f8
#
_cell.length_a   1.000
_cell.length_b   1.000
_cell.length_c   1.000
_cell.angle_alpha   90.00
_cell.angle_beta   90.00
_cell.angle_gamma   90.00
#
_symmetry.space_group_name_H-M   'P 1'
#
loop_
_entity.id
_entity.type
_entity.pdbx_description
1 polymer ?
#
loop_
_entity_poly.entity_id
_entity_poly.type
_entity_poly.pdbx_seq_one_letter_code
_entity_poly.pdbx_strand_id
1 'polypeptide(L)'
;MNAVEEPEVQRVPVVRELLASPDFLRLWLVGAFANAMRWLELLVSGVFAYEITHSALAATVVVALRQLPQLAFGAFAGAVSEAVNRKLIVMLALIIPAIVSTVLASLATTGHLALWHVALGNFVSGTMWSTEMSTRRRMVGEVAGPHRIVPAIALDSVTNAATRMIGPLLGGVAFEWLGMKGAYTLTAFVQFLAAFAIASLAHPQITRRLDLARIPADIAEGLAYARTKSTILLVYGVTIVTNAFAFSYSGLLAPLGLGAFHVSPALTGLLAAAEPIGALMGGALIALGFLRMDRRVTFVGGSAFFMVALVITALSQSYWLAFAVLLLGGFGTAGFGNMQTTLMLTEAPADMRSRLRGIVTVCIGTGPLGVLAAGALSDHLGPRDAVLAMGLTGLVLTVALSATLRRR
;
A
#
# COMPACT_ATOMS: atom_id res chain seq x y z
N MET A 1 -7.09 51.21 -2.61
CA MET A 1 -6.73 50.01 -1.81
C MET A 1 -7.78 48.97 -2.14
N ASN A 2 -7.57 48.23 -3.23
CA ASN A 2 -8.54 47.26 -3.72
C ASN A 2 -8.31 45.96 -2.93
N ALA A 3 -9.31 45.55 -2.17
CA ALA A 3 -9.35 44.22 -1.55
C ALA A 3 -9.35 43.18 -2.71
N VAL A 4 -8.33 42.36 -2.75
CA VAL A 4 -8.31 41.19 -3.58
C VAL A 4 -9.28 40.20 -2.93
N GLU A 5 -10.46 40.04 -3.51
CA GLU A 5 -11.39 38.96 -3.14
C GLU A 5 -10.68 37.64 -3.40
N GLU A 6 -10.36 36.90 -2.33
CA GLU A 6 -9.93 35.50 -2.44
C GLU A 6 -11.07 34.70 -3.07
N PRO A 7 -10.81 33.89 -4.10
CA PRO A 7 -11.87 33.11 -4.74
C PRO A 7 -12.41 32.07 -3.76
N GLU A 8 -13.67 32.17 -3.45
CA GLU A 8 -14.47 31.21 -2.67
C GLU A 8 -14.31 29.80 -3.26
N VAL A 9 -13.80 28.89 -2.44
CA VAL A 9 -13.41 27.55 -2.86
C VAL A 9 -14.67 26.72 -3.16
N GLN A 10 -15.14 26.75 -4.40
CA GLN A 10 -16.18 25.88 -4.96
C GLN A 10 -15.66 24.43 -5.09
N ARG A 11 -15.54 23.68 -3.99
CA ARG A 11 -14.99 22.30 -3.99
C ARG A 11 -15.99 21.24 -4.48
N VAL A 12 -17.27 21.43 -4.29
CA VAL A 12 -18.33 20.48 -4.64
C VAL A 12 -18.58 20.39 -6.16
N PRO A 13 -18.56 21.48 -6.94
CA PRO A 13 -18.70 21.41 -8.39
C PRO A 13 -17.62 20.61 -9.09
N VAL A 14 -16.35 20.73 -8.65
CA VAL A 14 -15.20 20.12 -9.34
C VAL A 14 -15.22 18.59 -9.26
N VAL A 15 -15.57 17.99 -8.11
CA VAL A 15 -15.71 16.54 -7.97
C VAL A 15 -16.88 16.03 -8.83
N ARG A 16 -17.98 16.74 -8.89
CA ARG A 16 -19.13 16.39 -9.73
C ARG A 16 -18.79 16.43 -11.22
N GLU A 17 -18.01 17.40 -11.65
CA GLU A 17 -17.50 17.49 -13.02
C GLU A 17 -16.55 16.34 -13.37
N LEU A 18 -15.68 15.93 -12.46
CA LEU A 18 -14.80 14.77 -12.64
C LEU A 18 -15.61 13.49 -12.81
N LEU A 19 -16.59 13.25 -11.93
CA LEU A 19 -17.44 12.06 -11.98
C LEU A 19 -18.40 12.07 -13.18
N ALA A 20 -18.72 13.23 -13.75
CA ALA A 20 -19.48 13.37 -14.98
C ALA A 20 -18.66 13.05 -16.24
N SER A 21 -17.33 13.05 -16.17
CA SER A 21 -16.45 12.64 -17.27
C SER A 21 -16.41 11.12 -17.40
N PRO A 22 -16.89 10.52 -18.51
CA PRO A 22 -16.95 9.07 -18.66
C PRO A 22 -15.57 8.41 -18.59
N ASP A 23 -14.54 9.04 -19.16
CA ASP A 23 -13.19 8.48 -19.19
C ASP A 23 -12.52 8.56 -17.82
N PHE A 24 -12.73 9.65 -17.07
CA PHE A 24 -12.26 9.74 -15.69
C PHE A 24 -12.97 8.70 -14.80
N LEU A 25 -14.29 8.61 -14.89
CA LEU A 25 -15.08 7.68 -14.09
C LEU A 25 -14.67 6.22 -14.34
N ARG A 26 -14.50 5.83 -15.63
CA ARG A 26 -14.01 4.49 -16.01
C ARG A 26 -12.62 4.20 -15.40
N LEU A 27 -11.67 5.10 -15.60
CA LEU A 27 -10.31 4.93 -15.09
C LEU A 27 -10.24 4.88 -13.56
N TRP A 28 -11.05 5.70 -12.91
CA TRP A 28 -11.16 5.74 -11.44
C TRP A 28 -11.80 4.46 -10.88
N LEU A 29 -12.92 3.99 -11.45
CA LEU A 29 -13.59 2.75 -11.05
C LEU A 29 -12.70 1.52 -11.30
N VAL A 30 -12.02 1.46 -12.44
CA VAL A 30 -11.04 0.40 -12.71
C VAL A 30 -9.97 0.36 -11.62
N GLY A 31 -9.45 1.52 -11.23
CA GLY A 31 -8.49 1.60 -10.13
C GLY A 31 -9.05 1.13 -8.79
N ALA A 32 -10.30 1.52 -8.48
CA ALA A 32 -10.98 1.10 -7.26
C ALA A 32 -11.14 -0.44 -7.18
N PHE A 33 -11.70 -1.04 -8.25
CA PHE A 33 -11.94 -2.47 -8.29
C PHE A 33 -10.64 -3.29 -8.34
N ALA A 34 -9.67 -2.88 -9.17
CA ALA A 34 -8.38 -3.55 -9.25
C ALA A 34 -7.63 -3.52 -7.91
N ASN A 35 -7.64 -2.37 -7.21
CA ASN A 35 -7.03 -2.27 -5.89
C ASN A 35 -7.76 -3.12 -4.84
N ALA A 36 -9.09 -3.14 -4.83
CA ALA A 36 -9.87 -3.97 -3.92
C ALA A 36 -9.53 -5.46 -4.10
N MET A 37 -9.52 -5.94 -5.36
CA MET A 37 -9.15 -7.33 -5.67
C MET A 37 -7.71 -7.66 -5.27
N ARG A 38 -6.82 -6.73 -5.42
CA ARG A 38 -5.40 -6.87 -5.03
C ARG A 38 -5.23 -7.10 -3.52
N TRP A 39 -5.91 -6.30 -2.71
CA TRP A 39 -5.89 -6.45 -1.26
C TRP A 39 -6.64 -7.71 -0.78
N LEU A 40 -7.71 -8.08 -1.50
CA LEU A 40 -8.42 -9.35 -1.32
C LEU A 40 -7.45 -10.53 -1.51
N GLU A 41 -6.78 -10.60 -2.67
CA GLU A 41 -5.84 -11.68 -2.99
C GLU A 41 -4.67 -11.75 -2.00
N LEU A 42 -4.19 -10.61 -1.52
CA LEU A 42 -3.09 -10.56 -0.55
C LEU A 42 -3.46 -11.29 0.75
N LEU A 43 -4.67 -11.06 1.28
CA LEU A 43 -5.16 -11.75 2.46
C LEU A 43 -5.44 -13.23 2.16
N VAL A 44 -6.19 -13.51 1.10
CA VAL A 44 -6.59 -14.87 0.73
C VAL A 44 -5.39 -15.79 0.51
N SER A 45 -4.35 -15.29 -0.15
CA SER A 45 -3.12 -16.07 -0.37
C SER A 45 -2.38 -16.39 0.93
N GLY A 46 -2.33 -15.43 1.86
CA GLY A 46 -1.74 -15.63 3.19
C GLY A 46 -2.55 -16.60 4.06
N VAL A 47 -3.88 -16.49 4.05
CA VAL A 47 -4.80 -17.41 4.75
C VAL A 47 -4.64 -18.84 4.22
N PHE A 48 -4.71 -19.01 2.89
CA PHE A 48 -4.52 -20.33 2.26
C PHE A 48 -3.16 -20.94 2.60
N ALA A 49 -2.07 -20.16 2.49
CA ALA A 49 -0.74 -20.65 2.81
C ALA A 49 -0.63 -21.12 4.27
N TYR A 50 -1.23 -20.38 5.20
CA TYR A 50 -1.22 -20.75 6.60
C TYR A 50 -2.10 -21.97 6.90
N GLU A 51 -3.29 -22.09 6.28
CA GLU A 51 -4.18 -23.25 6.48
C GLU A 51 -3.55 -24.57 6.03
N ILE A 52 -2.82 -24.58 4.90
CA ILE A 52 -2.25 -25.83 4.38
C ILE A 52 -0.90 -26.20 4.99
N THR A 53 -0.16 -25.23 5.56
CA THR A 53 1.20 -25.47 6.07
C THR A 53 1.32 -25.32 7.57
N HIS A 54 0.41 -24.63 8.22
CA HIS A 54 0.50 -24.18 9.61
C HIS A 54 1.80 -23.41 9.92
N SER A 55 2.47 -22.86 8.90
CA SER A 55 3.71 -22.10 9.00
C SER A 55 3.44 -20.62 8.73
N ALA A 56 3.83 -19.77 9.66
CA ALA A 56 3.78 -18.32 9.48
C ALA A 56 4.80 -17.87 8.42
N LEU A 57 5.96 -18.52 8.33
CA LEU A 57 6.95 -18.25 7.29
C LEU A 57 6.36 -18.51 5.90
N ALA A 58 5.66 -19.64 5.69
CA ALA A 58 5.04 -19.93 4.41
C ALA A 58 4.02 -18.85 4.00
N ALA A 59 3.16 -18.42 4.94
CA ALA A 59 2.20 -17.34 4.71
C ALA A 59 2.91 -16.02 4.35
N THR A 60 3.95 -15.65 5.10
CA THR A 60 4.70 -14.42 4.87
C THR A 60 5.53 -14.45 3.58
N VAL A 61 6.09 -15.58 3.19
CA VAL A 61 6.79 -15.75 1.90
C VAL A 61 5.85 -15.46 0.74
N VAL A 62 4.64 -16.01 0.76
CA VAL A 62 3.63 -15.78 -0.30
C VAL A 62 3.24 -14.29 -0.37
N VAL A 63 3.07 -13.64 0.77
CA VAL A 63 2.78 -12.19 0.85
C VAL A 63 3.98 -11.35 0.39
N ALA A 64 5.19 -11.71 0.82
CA ALA A 64 6.41 -10.99 0.45
C ALA A 64 6.71 -11.10 -1.06
N LEU A 65 6.50 -12.28 -1.68
CA LEU A 65 6.67 -12.49 -3.12
C LEU A 65 5.79 -11.56 -3.95
N ARG A 66 4.62 -11.17 -3.45
CA ARG A 66 3.77 -10.18 -4.13
C ARG A 66 4.34 -8.77 -4.06
N GLN A 67 5.05 -8.44 -2.99
CA GLN A 67 5.61 -7.10 -2.78
C GLN A 67 7.05 -6.97 -3.29
N LEU A 68 7.77 -8.07 -3.41
CA LEU A 68 9.18 -8.10 -3.81
C LEU A 68 9.46 -7.43 -5.17
N PRO A 69 8.61 -7.60 -6.22
CA PRO A 69 8.81 -6.92 -7.49
C PRO A 69 8.81 -5.38 -7.37
N GLN A 70 8.09 -4.82 -6.41
CA GLN A 70 8.10 -3.37 -6.18
C GLN A 70 9.47 -2.88 -5.69
N LEU A 71 10.17 -3.66 -4.88
CA LEU A 71 11.54 -3.37 -4.46
C LEU A 71 12.50 -3.40 -5.67
N ALA A 72 12.39 -4.44 -6.50
CA ALA A 72 13.30 -4.65 -7.63
C ALA A 72 13.02 -3.70 -8.81
N PHE A 73 11.75 -3.47 -9.14
CA PHE A 73 11.32 -2.80 -10.37
C PHE A 73 10.64 -1.45 -10.14
N GLY A 74 10.32 -1.07 -8.90
CA GLY A 74 9.56 0.15 -8.60
C GLY A 74 10.22 1.43 -9.11
N ALA A 75 11.55 1.53 -9.05
CA ALA A 75 12.30 2.65 -9.59
C ALA A 75 12.24 2.73 -11.14
N PHE A 76 12.15 1.57 -11.81
CA PHE A 76 12.09 1.48 -13.28
C PHE A 76 10.66 1.64 -13.81
N ALA A 77 9.64 1.37 -12.99
CA ALA A 77 8.24 1.42 -13.39
C ALA A 77 7.82 2.80 -13.92
N GLY A 78 8.34 3.87 -13.32
CA GLY A 78 8.13 5.25 -13.79
C GLY A 78 8.69 5.47 -15.18
N ALA A 79 9.92 5.03 -15.43
CA ALA A 79 10.61 5.16 -16.71
C ALA A 79 9.91 4.35 -17.82
N VAL A 80 9.51 3.12 -17.53
CA VAL A 80 8.75 2.26 -18.46
C VAL A 80 7.43 2.93 -18.86
N SER A 81 6.73 3.59 -17.92
CA SER A 81 5.46 4.29 -18.18
C SER A 81 5.60 5.50 -19.11
N GLU A 82 6.81 6.01 -19.33
CA GLU A 82 7.10 7.10 -20.27
C GLU A 82 7.35 6.60 -21.71
N ALA A 83 7.92 5.42 -21.86
CA ALA A 83 8.32 4.87 -23.14
C ALA A 83 7.27 3.99 -23.81
N VAL A 84 6.39 3.37 -23.04
CA VAL A 84 5.38 2.43 -23.53
C VAL A 84 3.99 3.05 -23.44
N ASN A 85 3.08 2.61 -24.32
CA ASN A 85 1.67 3.04 -24.25
C ASN A 85 1.06 2.70 -22.89
N ARG A 86 0.69 3.74 -22.13
CA ARG A 86 0.17 3.60 -20.77
C ARG A 86 -1.11 2.79 -20.69
N LYS A 87 -2.00 2.95 -21.68
CA LYS A 87 -3.22 2.14 -21.79
C LYS A 87 -2.88 0.65 -21.90
N LEU A 88 -1.89 0.30 -22.73
CA LEU A 88 -1.42 -1.08 -22.86
C LEU A 88 -0.83 -1.62 -21.56
N ILE A 89 -0.01 -0.83 -20.86
CA ILE A 89 0.54 -1.21 -19.56
C ILE A 89 -0.57 -1.52 -18.56
N VAL A 90 -1.55 -0.61 -18.41
CA VAL A 90 -2.67 -0.81 -17.46
C VAL A 90 -3.53 -2.00 -17.88
N MET A 91 -3.77 -2.17 -19.18
CA MET A 91 -4.53 -3.31 -19.70
C MET A 91 -3.83 -4.65 -19.42
N LEU A 92 -2.53 -4.76 -19.69
CA LEU A 92 -1.74 -5.96 -19.38
C LEU A 92 -1.66 -6.22 -17.87
N ALA A 93 -1.55 -5.16 -17.07
CA ALA A 93 -1.54 -5.25 -15.62
C ALA A 93 -2.89 -5.66 -14.99
N LEU A 94 -3.96 -5.70 -15.77
CA LEU A 94 -5.25 -6.28 -15.40
C LEU A 94 -5.45 -7.68 -15.99
N ILE A 95 -5.09 -7.89 -17.26
CA ILE A 95 -5.30 -9.16 -17.96
C ILE A 95 -4.40 -10.26 -17.39
N ILE A 96 -3.10 -9.97 -17.15
CA ILE A 96 -2.17 -10.98 -16.66
C ILE A 96 -2.58 -11.50 -15.28
N PRO A 97 -2.86 -10.66 -14.26
CA PRO A 97 -3.39 -11.15 -12.99
C PRO A 97 -4.75 -11.84 -13.12
N ALA A 98 -5.63 -11.40 -14.04
CA ALA A 98 -6.89 -12.07 -14.29
C ALA A 98 -6.70 -13.51 -14.79
N ILE A 99 -5.75 -13.72 -15.72
CA ILE A 99 -5.37 -15.07 -16.20
C ILE A 99 -4.77 -15.88 -15.04
N VAL A 100 -3.86 -15.32 -14.27
CA VAL A 100 -3.28 -15.97 -13.08
C VAL A 100 -4.37 -16.42 -12.12
N SER A 101 -5.30 -15.52 -11.78
CA SER A 101 -6.41 -15.82 -10.87
C SER A 101 -7.34 -16.91 -11.46
N THR A 102 -7.56 -16.92 -12.78
CA THR A 102 -8.33 -17.97 -13.46
C THR A 102 -7.63 -19.33 -13.33
N VAL A 103 -6.32 -19.38 -13.56
CA VAL A 103 -5.52 -20.61 -13.42
C VAL A 103 -5.57 -21.10 -11.98
N LEU A 104 -5.36 -20.22 -11.00
CA LEU A 104 -5.41 -20.58 -9.57
C LEU A 104 -6.82 -21.06 -9.16
N ALA A 105 -7.88 -20.42 -9.63
CA ALA A 105 -9.26 -20.87 -9.42
C ALA A 105 -9.52 -22.26 -10.02
N SER A 106 -9.01 -22.51 -11.23
CA SER A 106 -9.13 -23.81 -11.91
C SER A 106 -8.38 -24.91 -11.15
N LEU A 107 -7.14 -24.64 -10.71
CA LEU A 107 -6.36 -25.57 -9.90
C LEU A 107 -7.04 -25.84 -8.54
N ALA A 108 -7.64 -24.82 -7.92
CA ALA A 108 -8.40 -25.01 -6.68
C ALA A 108 -9.66 -25.85 -6.89
N THR A 109 -10.34 -25.69 -8.03
CA THR A 109 -11.54 -26.49 -8.38
C THR A 109 -11.22 -27.95 -8.62
N THR A 110 -10.07 -28.23 -9.25
CA THR A 110 -9.62 -29.61 -9.56
C THR A 110 -8.87 -30.28 -8.41
N GLY A 111 -8.66 -29.57 -7.28
CA GLY A 111 -7.93 -30.09 -6.12
C GLY A 111 -6.39 -30.17 -6.31
N HIS A 112 -5.86 -29.57 -7.36
CA HIS A 112 -4.41 -29.59 -7.66
C HIS A 112 -3.67 -28.32 -7.25
N LEU A 113 -4.33 -27.40 -6.50
CA LEU A 113 -3.70 -26.17 -6.06
C LEU A 113 -2.64 -26.45 -5.00
N ALA A 114 -1.39 -26.07 -5.28
CA ALA A 114 -0.27 -26.18 -4.36
C ALA A 114 0.26 -24.78 -4.01
N LEU A 115 0.98 -24.67 -2.89
CA LEU A 115 1.53 -23.41 -2.38
C LEU A 115 2.39 -22.67 -3.42
N TRP A 116 3.22 -23.39 -4.17
CA TRP A 116 4.09 -22.77 -5.17
C TRP A 116 3.33 -22.13 -6.34
N HIS A 117 2.14 -22.63 -6.71
CA HIS A 117 1.30 -22.00 -7.71
C HIS A 117 0.85 -20.61 -7.22
N VAL A 118 0.43 -20.52 -5.96
CA VAL A 118 0.02 -19.24 -5.33
C VAL A 118 1.22 -18.30 -5.19
N ALA A 119 2.36 -18.81 -4.79
CA ALA A 119 3.61 -18.05 -4.68
C ALA A 119 4.03 -17.43 -6.03
N LEU A 120 4.05 -18.25 -7.11
CA LEU A 120 4.35 -17.78 -8.47
C LEU A 120 3.30 -16.77 -8.95
N GLY A 121 2.02 -17.06 -8.74
CA GLY A 121 0.92 -16.16 -9.10
C GLY A 121 1.03 -14.80 -8.40
N ASN A 122 1.38 -14.79 -7.12
CA ASN A 122 1.63 -13.56 -6.37
C ASN A 122 2.82 -12.77 -6.90
N PHE A 123 3.93 -13.42 -7.26
CA PHE A 123 5.09 -12.76 -7.85
C PHE A 123 4.74 -12.11 -9.20
N VAL A 124 4.05 -12.84 -10.08
CA VAL A 124 3.61 -12.31 -11.39
C VAL A 124 2.64 -11.14 -11.20
N SER A 125 1.62 -11.28 -10.35
CA SER A 125 0.65 -10.22 -10.07
C SER A 125 1.31 -8.99 -9.40
N GLY A 126 2.30 -9.22 -8.53
CA GLY A 126 3.09 -8.16 -7.92
C GLY A 126 3.93 -7.36 -8.91
N THR A 127 4.50 -8.04 -9.92
CA THR A 127 5.24 -7.39 -11.01
C THR A 127 4.33 -6.46 -11.80
N MET A 128 3.12 -6.91 -12.11
CA MET A 128 2.13 -6.09 -12.79
C MET A 128 1.68 -4.90 -11.95
N TRP A 129 1.49 -5.11 -10.65
CA TRP A 129 1.13 -4.03 -9.74
C TRP A 129 2.16 -2.90 -9.69
N SER A 130 3.45 -3.22 -9.63
CA SER A 130 4.51 -2.21 -9.52
C SER A 130 4.50 -1.21 -10.67
N THR A 131 4.12 -1.64 -11.86
CA THR A 131 4.03 -0.80 -13.07
C THR A 131 2.67 -0.11 -13.23
N GLU A 132 1.58 -0.80 -12.88
CA GLU A 132 0.22 -0.27 -13.02
C GLU A 132 -0.01 0.96 -12.14
N MET A 133 0.37 0.90 -10.87
CA MET A 133 0.04 1.93 -9.89
C MET A 133 0.58 3.33 -10.30
N SER A 134 1.82 3.41 -10.77
CA SER A 134 2.42 4.66 -11.22
C SER A 134 1.81 5.14 -12.54
N THR A 135 1.59 4.21 -13.47
CA THR A 135 1.05 4.49 -14.82
C THR A 135 -0.37 4.98 -14.74
N ARG A 136 -1.25 4.27 -14.02
CA ARG A 136 -2.67 4.63 -13.86
C ARG A 136 -2.83 5.98 -13.15
N ARG A 137 -2.05 6.23 -12.08
CA ARG A 137 -2.11 7.51 -11.36
C ARG A 137 -1.75 8.70 -12.24
N ARG A 138 -0.81 8.52 -13.16
CA ARG A 138 -0.46 9.53 -14.15
C ARG A 138 -1.60 9.73 -15.15
N MET A 139 -2.21 8.64 -15.67
CA MET A 139 -3.37 8.73 -16.55
C MET A 139 -4.55 9.44 -15.88
N VAL A 140 -4.82 9.19 -14.59
CA VAL A 140 -5.84 9.90 -13.80
C VAL A 140 -5.61 11.41 -13.84
N GLY A 141 -4.36 11.86 -13.64
CA GLY A 141 -4.02 13.28 -13.73
C GLY A 141 -4.20 13.86 -15.13
N GLU A 142 -3.81 13.12 -16.17
CA GLU A 142 -3.93 13.54 -17.58
C GLU A 142 -5.38 13.63 -18.04
N VAL A 143 -6.21 12.65 -17.70
CA VAL A 143 -7.65 12.62 -18.04
C VAL A 143 -8.42 13.71 -17.26
N ALA A 144 -8.03 14.00 -16.04
CA ALA A 144 -8.65 15.08 -15.25
C ALA A 144 -8.39 16.48 -15.83
N GLY A 145 -7.26 16.66 -16.50
CA GLY A 145 -6.83 17.95 -17.04
C GLY A 145 -6.20 18.88 -16.00
N PRO A 146 -5.47 19.94 -16.44
CA PRO A 146 -4.61 20.75 -15.58
C PRO A 146 -5.30 21.38 -14.37
N HIS A 147 -6.52 21.86 -14.53
CA HIS A 147 -7.28 22.55 -13.47
C HIS A 147 -7.90 21.60 -12.43
N ARG A 148 -8.03 20.29 -12.74
CA ARG A 148 -8.68 19.30 -11.87
C ARG A 148 -7.75 18.20 -11.39
N ILE A 149 -6.46 18.29 -11.69
CA ILE A 149 -5.46 17.25 -11.33
C ILE A 149 -5.37 17.03 -9.82
N VAL A 150 -5.41 18.10 -9.01
CA VAL A 150 -5.31 17.99 -7.53
C VAL A 150 -6.51 17.25 -6.94
N PRO A 151 -7.77 17.64 -7.20
CA PRO A 151 -8.93 16.91 -6.70
C PRO A 151 -9.04 15.49 -7.28
N ALA A 152 -8.62 15.24 -8.51
CA ALA A 152 -8.59 13.91 -9.09
C ALA A 152 -7.61 12.96 -8.36
N ILE A 153 -6.40 13.42 -8.09
CA ILE A 153 -5.40 12.67 -7.32
C ILE A 153 -5.83 12.48 -5.87
N ALA A 154 -6.50 13.46 -5.28
CA ALA A 154 -7.05 13.34 -3.93
C ALA A 154 -8.13 12.26 -3.86
N LEU A 155 -9.08 12.25 -4.82
CA LEU A 155 -10.13 11.23 -4.93
C LEU A 155 -9.52 9.83 -5.13
N ASP A 156 -8.54 9.68 -6.01
CA ASP A 156 -7.82 8.41 -6.23
C ASP A 156 -7.11 7.94 -4.95
N SER A 157 -6.52 8.85 -4.19
CA SER A 157 -5.82 8.51 -2.94
C SER A 157 -6.78 8.05 -1.84
N VAL A 158 -7.93 8.70 -1.68
CA VAL A 158 -8.98 8.29 -0.73
C VAL A 158 -9.54 6.91 -1.13
N THR A 159 -9.78 6.70 -2.42
CA THR A 159 -10.26 5.42 -2.94
C THR A 159 -9.24 4.30 -2.71
N ASN A 160 -7.95 4.56 -2.92
CA ASN A 160 -6.90 3.58 -2.63
C ASN A 160 -6.86 3.22 -1.13
N ALA A 161 -7.02 4.20 -0.24
CA ALA A 161 -7.12 3.95 1.19
C ALA A 161 -8.38 3.14 1.57
N ALA A 162 -9.53 3.46 0.97
CA ALA A 162 -10.77 2.71 1.16
C ALA A 162 -10.67 1.25 0.68
N THR A 163 -9.98 1.01 -0.43
CA THR A 163 -9.78 -0.36 -0.96
C THR A 163 -8.85 -1.20 -0.09
N ARG A 164 -7.90 -0.58 0.65
CA ARG A 164 -7.11 -1.28 1.67
C ARG A 164 -7.95 -1.78 2.83
N MET A 165 -9.06 -1.13 3.13
CA MET A 165 -10.03 -1.55 4.14
C MET A 165 -10.96 -2.63 3.58
N ILE A 166 -11.58 -2.36 2.43
CA ILE A 166 -12.63 -3.19 1.84
C ILE A 166 -12.06 -4.50 1.29
N GLY A 167 -10.87 -4.47 0.67
CA GLY A 167 -10.26 -5.62 0.01
C GLY A 167 -10.04 -6.82 0.93
N PRO A 168 -9.33 -6.68 2.06
CA PRO A 168 -9.13 -7.78 3.00
C PRO A 168 -10.43 -8.27 3.63
N LEU A 169 -11.37 -7.37 3.94
CA LEU A 169 -12.68 -7.75 4.47
C LEU A 169 -13.44 -8.63 3.47
N LEU A 170 -13.54 -8.19 2.22
CA LEU A 170 -14.12 -9.00 1.14
C LEU A 170 -13.35 -10.31 0.95
N GLY A 171 -12.02 -10.28 1.08
CA GLY A 171 -11.16 -11.45 0.95
C GLY A 171 -11.45 -12.51 2.00
N GLY A 172 -11.53 -12.11 3.25
CA GLY A 172 -11.86 -13.02 4.36
C GLY A 172 -13.24 -13.65 4.20
N VAL A 173 -14.26 -12.83 3.87
CA VAL A 173 -15.63 -13.30 3.62
C VAL A 173 -15.70 -14.21 2.39
N ALA A 174 -15.06 -13.82 1.29
CA ALA A 174 -15.07 -14.63 0.07
C ALA A 174 -14.35 -15.98 0.28
N PHE A 175 -13.24 -15.99 1.03
CA PHE A 175 -12.54 -17.21 1.33
C PHE A 175 -13.36 -18.13 2.25
N GLU A 176 -14.00 -17.59 3.29
CA GLU A 176 -14.81 -18.36 4.24
C GLU A 176 -16.02 -19.02 3.58
N TRP A 177 -16.70 -18.31 2.68
CA TRP A 177 -17.94 -18.81 2.06
C TRP A 177 -17.73 -19.56 0.76
N LEU A 178 -16.77 -19.16 -0.05
CA LEU A 178 -16.57 -19.66 -1.40
C LEU A 178 -15.23 -20.44 -1.55
N GLY A 179 -14.40 -20.41 -0.51
CA GLY A 179 -13.06 -20.99 -0.54
C GLY A 179 -12.12 -20.27 -1.52
N MET A 180 -10.95 -20.86 -1.70
CA MET A 180 -9.92 -20.35 -2.61
C MET A 180 -10.44 -20.21 -4.05
N LYS A 181 -11.19 -21.20 -4.54
CA LYS A 181 -11.77 -21.20 -5.89
C LYS A 181 -12.67 -19.99 -6.14
N GLY A 182 -13.56 -19.68 -5.19
CA GLY A 182 -14.51 -18.59 -5.34
C GLY A 182 -13.84 -17.23 -5.23
N ALA A 183 -12.91 -17.06 -4.31
CA ALA A 183 -12.17 -15.81 -4.14
C ALA A 183 -11.37 -15.45 -5.42
N TYR A 184 -10.64 -16.41 -6.01
CA TYR A 184 -9.90 -16.18 -7.25
C TYR A 184 -10.80 -16.07 -8.49
N THR A 185 -11.95 -16.77 -8.53
CA THR A 185 -12.94 -16.59 -9.61
C THR A 185 -13.52 -15.15 -9.59
N LEU A 186 -13.87 -14.64 -8.40
CA LEU A 186 -14.34 -13.27 -8.21
C LEU A 186 -13.27 -12.27 -8.69
N THR A 187 -12.02 -12.47 -8.28
CA THR A 187 -10.92 -11.60 -8.69
C THR A 187 -10.71 -11.63 -10.21
N ALA A 188 -10.68 -12.81 -10.83
CA ALA A 188 -10.51 -12.95 -12.25
C ALA A 188 -11.64 -12.21 -13.02
N PHE A 189 -12.88 -12.41 -12.61
CA PHE A 189 -14.04 -11.76 -13.21
C PHE A 189 -13.95 -10.23 -13.15
N VAL A 190 -13.68 -9.69 -11.96
CA VAL A 190 -13.58 -8.23 -11.76
C VAL A 190 -12.40 -7.64 -12.54
N GLN A 191 -11.26 -8.32 -12.61
CA GLN A 191 -10.08 -7.84 -13.34
C GLN A 191 -10.31 -7.90 -14.87
N PHE A 192 -10.95 -8.94 -15.42
CA PHE A 192 -11.33 -8.97 -16.83
C PHE A 192 -12.33 -7.87 -17.18
N LEU A 193 -13.34 -7.63 -16.32
CA LEU A 193 -14.28 -6.52 -16.51
C LEU A 193 -13.56 -5.16 -16.50
N ALA A 194 -12.63 -4.97 -15.60
CA ALA A 194 -11.79 -3.77 -15.53
C ALA A 194 -10.90 -3.60 -16.78
N ALA A 195 -10.31 -4.69 -17.29
CA ALA A 195 -9.53 -4.67 -18.53
C ALA A 195 -10.39 -4.31 -19.74
N PHE A 196 -11.60 -4.83 -19.83
CA PHE A 196 -12.56 -4.48 -20.87
C PHE A 196 -12.96 -3.00 -20.80
N ALA A 197 -13.17 -2.46 -19.59
CA ALA A 197 -13.48 -1.04 -19.41
C ALA A 197 -12.31 -0.13 -19.86
N ILE A 198 -11.05 -0.52 -19.62
CA ILE A 198 -9.86 0.21 -20.10
C ILE A 198 -9.72 0.10 -21.63
N ALA A 199 -10.10 -1.02 -22.24
CA ALA A 199 -10.02 -1.19 -23.70
C ALA A 199 -10.83 -0.11 -24.46
N SER A 200 -11.96 0.34 -23.90
CA SER A 200 -12.81 1.39 -24.47
C SER A 200 -12.32 2.82 -24.20
N LEU A 201 -11.28 3.03 -23.40
CA LEU A 201 -10.75 4.37 -23.07
C LEU A 201 -9.97 4.96 -24.24
N ALA A 202 -10.34 6.17 -24.66
CA ALA A 202 -9.58 6.95 -25.63
C ALA A 202 -8.48 7.74 -24.89
N HIS A 203 -7.23 7.31 -25.00
CA HIS A 203 -6.11 8.00 -24.34
C HIS A 203 -4.94 8.20 -25.31
N PRO A 204 -4.92 9.33 -26.05
CA PRO A 204 -3.78 9.69 -26.89
C PRO A 204 -2.58 10.00 -26.02
N GLN A 205 -1.42 9.42 -26.35
CA GLN A 205 -0.19 9.57 -25.58
C GLN A 205 0.98 9.92 -26.46
N ILE A 206 1.80 10.85 -26.00
CA ILE A 206 3.14 11.12 -26.54
C ILE A 206 4.14 10.29 -25.74
N THR A 207 4.78 9.32 -26.37
CA THR A 207 5.85 8.51 -25.77
C THR A 207 7.18 9.26 -25.82
N ARG A 208 8.00 9.11 -24.76
CA ARG A 208 9.36 9.62 -24.69
C ARG A 208 10.36 8.48 -24.69
N ARG A 209 11.58 8.72 -25.17
CA ARG A 209 12.66 7.73 -25.08
C ARG A 209 13.07 7.51 -23.63
N LEU A 210 13.27 6.24 -23.28
CA LEU A 210 13.81 5.82 -21.98
C LEU A 210 15.26 6.25 -21.84
N ASP A 211 15.57 6.92 -20.73
CA ASP A 211 16.94 7.16 -20.28
C ASP A 211 17.16 6.48 -18.93
N LEU A 212 17.40 5.17 -18.99
CA LEU A 212 17.64 4.34 -17.80
C LEU A 212 19.02 4.62 -17.17
N ALA A 213 19.95 5.17 -17.95
CA ALA A 213 21.33 5.42 -17.51
C ALA A 213 21.41 6.50 -16.41
N ARG A 214 20.42 7.39 -16.33
CA ARG A 214 20.38 8.47 -15.34
C ARG A 214 19.88 8.03 -13.96
N ILE A 215 19.17 6.92 -13.85
CA ILE A 215 18.53 6.49 -12.57
C ILE A 215 19.56 6.34 -11.43
N PRO A 216 20.72 5.67 -11.62
CA PRO A 216 21.73 5.56 -10.56
C PRO A 216 22.31 6.92 -10.14
N ALA A 217 22.53 7.82 -11.13
CA ALA A 217 23.05 9.17 -10.86
C ALA A 217 22.03 10.00 -10.07
N ASP A 218 20.75 9.97 -10.44
CA ASP A 218 19.67 10.66 -9.73
C ASP A 218 19.52 10.17 -8.27
N ILE A 219 19.68 8.87 -8.04
CA ILE A 219 19.69 8.29 -6.68
C ILE A 219 20.90 8.79 -5.90
N ALA A 220 22.10 8.78 -6.50
CA ALA A 220 23.32 9.22 -5.85
C ALA A 220 23.27 10.71 -5.48
N GLU A 221 22.81 11.57 -6.39
CA GLU A 221 22.62 13.01 -6.14
C GLU A 221 21.57 13.25 -5.05
N GLY A 222 20.43 12.54 -5.09
CA GLY A 222 19.40 12.62 -4.06
C GLY A 222 19.92 12.21 -2.69
N LEU A 223 20.73 11.15 -2.60
CA LEU A 223 21.32 10.69 -1.35
C LEU A 223 22.40 11.67 -0.83
N ALA A 224 23.21 12.23 -1.71
CA ALA A 224 24.18 13.27 -1.35
C ALA A 224 23.47 14.51 -0.77
N TYR A 225 22.41 14.97 -1.41
CA TYR A 225 21.59 16.06 -0.88
C TYR A 225 20.93 15.71 0.46
N ALA A 226 20.34 14.53 0.58
CA ALA A 226 19.68 14.08 1.81
C ALA A 226 20.63 14.12 3.02
N ARG A 227 21.91 13.79 2.85
CA ARG A 227 22.92 13.85 3.90
C ARG A 227 23.14 15.26 4.47
N THR A 228 22.78 16.30 3.75
CA THR A 228 22.90 17.71 4.20
C THR A 228 21.68 18.17 5.02
N LYS A 229 20.59 17.37 5.06
CA LYS A 229 19.32 17.73 5.69
C LYS A 229 18.87 16.67 6.70
N SER A 230 19.00 16.96 8.00
CA SER A 230 18.62 16.04 9.06
C SER A 230 17.16 15.59 9.02
N THR A 231 16.24 16.47 8.56
CA THR A 231 14.82 16.13 8.39
C THR A 231 14.61 15.08 7.31
N ILE A 232 15.30 15.17 6.18
CA ILE A 232 15.19 14.20 5.08
C ILE A 232 15.75 12.85 5.51
N LEU A 233 16.90 12.83 6.20
CA LEU A 233 17.45 11.60 6.76
C LEU A 233 16.51 10.96 7.79
N LEU A 234 15.85 11.78 8.62
CA LEU A 234 14.84 11.29 9.55
C LEU A 234 13.66 10.65 8.82
N VAL A 235 13.17 11.29 7.76
CA VAL A 235 12.08 10.72 6.93
C VAL A 235 12.50 9.37 6.35
N TYR A 236 13.70 9.22 5.82
CA TYR A 236 14.19 7.95 5.29
C TYR A 236 14.33 6.89 6.38
N GLY A 237 14.99 7.21 7.49
CA GLY A 237 15.21 6.28 8.58
C GLY A 237 13.90 5.78 9.20
N VAL A 238 12.98 6.67 9.54
CA VAL A 238 11.67 6.30 10.09
C VAL A 238 10.82 5.55 9.07
N THR A 239 10.92 5.88 7.77
CA THR A 239 10.24 5.12 6.71
C THR A 239 10.74 3.69 6.63
N ILE A 240 12.06 3.46 6.64
CA ILE A 240 12.65 2.12 6.65
C ILE A 240 12.16 1.34 7.89
N VAL A 241 12.31 1.94 9.07
CA VAL A 241 11.91 1.28 10.32
C VAL A 241 10.42 0.96 10.35
N THR A 242 9.56 1.89 9.94
CA THR A 242 8.11 1.65 9.94
C THR A 242 7.71 0.57 8.94
N ASN A 243 8.31 0.53 7.74
CA ASN A 243 7.99 -0.50 6.76
C ASN A 243 8.57 -1.87 7.15
N ALA A 244 9.80 -1.92 7.65
CA ALA A 244 10.44 -3.18 8.02
C ALA A 244 9.88 -3.79 9.33
N PHE A 245 9.51 -2.96 10.30
CA PHE A 245 9.15 -3.44 11.64
C PHE A 245 7.66 -3.28 11.99
N ALA A 246 6.98 -2.24 11.48
CA ALA A 246 5.57 -2.05 11.79
C ALA A 246 4.67 -2.65 10.71
N PHE A 247 4.77 -2.25 9.44
CA PHE A 247 3.92 -2.79 8.38
C PHE A 247 4.17 -4.27 8.05
N SER A 248 5.28 -4.85 8.52
CA SER A 248 5.55 -6.29 8.44
C SER A 248 4.48 -7.17 9.11
N TYR A 249 3.73 -6.64 10.11
CA TYR A 249 2.62 -7.36 10.74
C TYR A 249 1.57 -7.81 9.72
N SER A 250 1.45 -7.12 8.59
CA SER A 250 0.48 -7.47 7.54
C SER A 250 0.68 -8.88 6.97
N GLY A 251 1.92 -9.39 6.97
CA GLY A 251 2.21 -10.78 6.62
C GLY A 251 1.78 -11.78 7.70
N LEU A 252 1.68 -11.33 8.95
CA LEU A 252 1.27 -12.16 10.08
C LEU A 252 -0.24 -12.14 10.36
N LEU A 253 -1.05 -11.47 9.53
CA LEU A 253 -2.50 -11.38 9.76
C LEU A 253 -3.18 -12.75 9.78
N ALA A 254 -2.82 -13.67 8.87
CA ALA A 254 -3.35 -15.02 8.87
C ALA A 254 -2.87 -15.83 10.10
N PRO A 255 -1.57 -15.89 10.43
CA PRO A 255 -1.10 -16.51 11.68
C PRO A 255 -1.72 -15.91 12.95
N LEU A 256 -1.93 -14.60 13.00
CA LEU A 256 -2.58 -13.94 14.14
C LEU A 256 -4.07 -14.30 14.24
N GLY A 257 -4.82 -14.17 13.13
CA GLY A 257 -6.26 -14.45 13.13
C GLY A 257 -6.58 -15.92 13.38
N LEU A 258 -6.08 -16.79 12.52
CA LEU A 258 -6.35 -18.23 12.56
C LEU A 258 -5.59 -18.95 13.68
N GLY A 259 -4.30 -18.61 13.84
CA GLY A 259 -3.41 -19.30 14.77
C GLY A 259 -3.46 -18.79 16.20
N ALA A 260 -3.42 -17.46 16.43
CA ALA A 260 -3.32 -16.90 17.77
C ALA A 260 -4.67 -16.51 18.40
N PHE A 261 -5.61 -15.99 17.59
CA PHE A 261 -6.95 -15.63 18.06
C PHE A 261 -7.99 -16.72 17.77
N HIS A 262 -7.67 -17.73 16.96
CA HIS A 262 -8.55 -18.83 16.57
C HIS A 262 -9.91 -18.35 16.00
N VAL A 263 -9.86 -17.30 15.18
CA VAL A 263 -11.04 -16.74 14.53
C VAL A 263 -11.12 -17.16 13.07
N SER A 264 -12.31 -17.00 12.46
CA SER A 264 -12.55 -17.35 11.06
C SER A 264 -11.76 -16.48 10.07
N PRO A 265 -11.63 -16.89 8.79
CA PRO A 265 -11.06 -16.07 7.73
C PRO A 265 -11.74 -14.70 7.57
N ALA A 266 -13.07 -14.62 7.73
CA ALA A 266 -13.80 -13.35 7.68
C ALA A 266 -13.38 -12.39 8.80
N LEU A 267 -13.26 -12.88 10.03
CA LEU A 267 -12.75 -12.09 11.15
C LEU A 267 -11.27 -11.74 10.98
N THR A 268 -10.46 -12.62 10.37
CA THR A 268 -9.08 -12.29 9.99
C THR A 268 -9.05 -11.14 8.97
N GLY A 269 -9.96 -11.14 8.01
CA GLY A 269 -10.13 -10.03 7.06
C GLY A 269 -10.58 -8.73 7.73
N LEU A 270 -11.46 -8.82 8.72
CA LEU A 270 -11.87 -7.67 9.54
C LEU A 270 -10.70 -7.12 10.37
N LEU A 271 -9.87 -7.99 10.95
CA LEU A 271 -8.64 -7.57 11.66
C LEU A 271 -7.68 -6.83 10.72
N ALA A 272 -7.53 -7.32 9.49
CA ALA A 272 -6.71 -6.67 8.47
C ALA A 272 -7.25 -5.29 8.04
N ALA A 273 -8.56 -5.07 8.13
CA ALA A 273 -9.21 -3.80 7.84
C ALA A 273 -9.10 -2.77 8.98
N ALA A 274 -8.77 -3.18 10.21
CA ALA A 274 -8.79 -2.32 11.38
C ALA A 274 -7.85 -1.09 11.24
N GLU A 275 -6.57 -1.31 10.93
CA GLU A 275 -5.60 -0.23 10.71
C GLU A 275 -6.01 0.70 9.57
N PRO A 276 -6.39 0.23 8.36
CA PRO A 276 -6.86 1.09 7.29
C PRO A 276 -8.10 1.93 7.65
N ILE A 277 -9.06 1.39 8.43
CA ILE A 277 -10.20 2.16 8.94
C ILE A 277 -9.71 3.33 9.79
N GLY A 278 -8.85 3.05 10.75
CA GLY A 278 -8.27 4.10 11.62
C GLY A 278 -7.44 5.12 10.83
N ALA A 279 -6.71 4.68 9.81
CA ALA A 279 -5.94 5.55 8.94
C ALA A 279 -6.82 6.51 8.12
N LEU A 280 -7.97 6.05 7.61
CA LEU A 280 -8.95 6.90 6.95
C LEU A 280 -9.54 7.93 7.90
N MET A 281 -9.95 7.52 9.10
CA MET A 281 -10.49 8.42 10.13
C MET A 281 -9.45 9.45 10.57
N GLY A 282 -8.22 9.02 10.85
CA GLY A 282 -7.11 9.90 11.23
C GLY A 282 -6.73 10.88 10.11
N GLY A 283 -6.71 10.41 8.87
CA GLY A 283 -6.48 11.24 7.70
C GLY A 283 -7.56 12.32 7.52
N ALA A 284 -8.83 11.99 7.75
CA ALA A 284 -9.92 12.94 7.72
C ALA A 284 -9.77 14.01 8.83
N LEU A 285 -9.42 13.62 10.07
CA LEU A 285 -9.18 14.56 11.16
C LEU A 285 -8.02 15.52 10.87
N ILE A 286 -6.94 15.02 10.26
CA ILE A 286 -5.81 15.86 9.82
C ILE A 286 -6.27 16.84 8.73
N ALA A 287 -7.02 16.36 7.74
CA ALA A 287 -7.51 17.18 6.63
C ALA A 287 -8.48 18.29 7.08
N LEU A 288 -9.32 18.00 8.08
CA LEU A 288 -10.24 18.96 8.69
C LEU A 288 -9.56 19.94 9.68
N GLY A 289 -8.24 19.77 9.92
CA GLY A 289 -7.47 20.68 10.76
C GLY A 289 -7.67 20.50 12.27
N PHE A 290 -8.28 19.39 12.71
CA PHE A 290 -8.43 19.09 14.14
C PHE A 290 -7.11 18.74 14.82
N LEU A 291 -6.13 18.25 14.08
CA LEU A 291 -4.79 17.89 14.55
C LEU A 291 -3.77 18.93 14.02
N ARG A 292 -3.52 19.96 14.83
CA ARG A 292 -2.52 21.01 14.55
C ARG A 292 -1.27 20.76 15.39
N MET A 293 -0.46 19.79 14.97
CA MET A 293 0.82 19.49 15.61
C MET A 293 1.96 19.79 14.65
N ASP A 294 3.16 19.96 15.18
CA ASP A 294 4.38 20.04 14.39
C ASP A 294 4.49 18.81 13.46
N ARG A 295 4.83 19.06 12.20
CA ARG A 295 4.87 18.03 11.15
C ARG A 295 5.82 16.89 11.49
N ARG A 296 6.97 17.23 12.06
CA ARG A 296 8.01 16.28 12.44
C ARG A 296 7.57 15.43 13.64
N VAL A 297 6.93 16.07 14.61
CA VAL A 297 6.34 15.39 15.78
C VAL A 297 5.22 14.46 15.35
N THR A 298 4.34 14.88 14.46
CA THR A 298 3.23 14.06 13.93
C THR A 298 3.76 12.86 13.14
N PHE A 299 4.83 13.03 12.36
CA PHE A 299 5.46 11.96 11.59
C PHE A 299 6.06 10.88 12.49
N VAL A 300 6.94 11.28 13.40
CA VAL A 300 7.63 10.35 14.31
C VAL A 300 6.67 9.78 15.35
N GLY A 301 5.84 10.63 15.93
CA GLY A 301 4.85 10.24 16.94
C GLY A 301 3.79 9.31 16.37
N GLY A 302 3.34 9.53 15.13
CA GLY A 302 2.43 8.63 14.43
C GLY A 302 3.02 7.24 14.23
N SER A 303 4.28 7.16 13.77
CA SER A 303 5.00 5.88 13.64
C SER A 303 5.15 5.17 14.98
N ALA A 304 5.58 5.89 16.02
CA ALA A 304 5.74 5.33 17.36
C ALA A 304 4.40 4.87 17.95
N PHE A 305 3.34 5.65 17.77
CA PHE A 305 1.99 5.30 18.23
C PHE A 305 1.49 4.00 17.58
N PHE A 306 1.72 3.83 16.28
CA PHE A 306 1.37 2.59 15.60
C PHE A 306 2.18 1.39 16.13
N MET A 307 3.47 1.55 16.39
CA MET A 307 4.29 0.49 16.98
C MET A 307 3.84 0.13 18.40
N VAL A 308 3.45 1.11 19.23
CA VAL A 308 2.84 0.87 20.53
C VAL A 308 1.52 0.10 20.38
N ALA A 309 0.69 0.44 19.41
CA ALA A 309 -0.53 -0.30 19.12
C ALA A 309 -0.23 -1.76 18.75
N LEU A 310 0.81 -2.04 17.95
CA LEU A 310 1.23 -3.41 17.64
C LEU A 310 1.71 -4.17 18.89
N VAL A 311 2.47 -3.53 19.78
CA VAL A 311 2.88 -4.11 21.06
C VAL A 311 1.66 -4.49 21.92
N ILE A 312 0.69 -3.59 22.06
CA ILE A 312 -0.54 -3.87 22.82
C ILE A 312 -1.37 -4.97 22.14
N THR A 313 -1.44 -4.99 20.81
CA THR A 313 -2.11 -6.04 20.03
C THR A 313 -1.47 -7.40 20.29
N ALA A 314 -0.15 -7.49 20.32
CA ALA A 314 0.60 -8.71 20.60
C ALA A 314 0.33 -9.25 22.03
N LEU A 315 0.23 -8.37 23.01
CA LEU A 315 -0.07 -8.70 24.40
C LEU A 315 -1.54 -9.02 24.65
N SER A 316 -2.42 -8.65 23.71
CA SER A 316 -3.87 -8.85 23.88
C SER A 316 -4.25 -10.32 23.74
N GLN A 317 -5.07 -10.83 24.69
CA GLN A 317 -5.72 -12.14 24.60
C GLN A 317 -7.07 -12.08 23.87
N SER A 318 -7.66 -10.87 23.74
CA SER A 318 -8.97 -10.67 23.13
C SER A 318 -8.81 -10.19 21.69
N TYR A 319 -9.49 -10.85 20.76
CA TYR A 319 -9.60 -10.42 19.38
C TYR A 319 -10.16 -8.98 19.25
N TRP A 320 -11.24 -8.68 19.98
CA TRP A 320 -11.88 -7.37 19.91
C TRP A 320 -11.00 -6.23 20.46
N LEU A 321 -10.21 -6.54 21.50
CA LEU A 321 -9.21 -5.59 21.99
C LEU A 321 -8.12 -5.35 20.94
N ALA A 322 -7.61 -6.42 20.33
CA ALA A 322 -6.62 -6.33 19.25
C ALA A 322 -7.17 -5.52 18.06
N PHE A 323 -8.41 -5.76 17.63
CA PHE A 323 -9.09 -5.01 16.60
C PHE A 323 -9.18 -3.51 16.94
N ALA A 324 -9.67 -3.17 18.14
CA ALA A 324 -9.83 -1.79 18.58
C ALA A 324 -8.46 -1.07 18.66
N VAL A 325 -7.43 -1.74 19.17
CA VAL A 325 -6.08 -1.18 19.29
C VAL A 325 -5.44 -0.98 17.91
N LEU A 326 -5.59 -1.91 16.97
CA LEU A 326 -5.12 -1.73 15.59
C LEU A 326 -5.86 -0.60 14.88
N LEU A 327 -7.17 -0.46 15.11
CA LEU A 327 -7.94 0.67 14.60
C LEU A 327 -7.39 1.99 15.13
N LEU A 328 -7.13 2.09 16.42
CA LEU A 328 -6.49 3.27 17.01
C LEU A 328 -5.09 3.50 16.44
N GLY A 329 -4.29 2.44 16.26
CA GLY A 329 -2.99 2.48 15.62
C GLY A 329 -3.02 3.10 14.21
N GLY A 330 -4.14 2.93 13.50
CA GLY A 330 -4.39 3.52 12.21
C GLY A 330 -4.34 5.05 12.19
N PHE A 331 -4.71 5.73 13.28
CA PHE A 331 -4.50 7.19 13.40
C PHE A 331 -3.02 7.54 13.33
N GLY A 332 -2.16 6.71 13.91
CA GLY A 332 -0.71 6.86 13.82
C GLY A 332 -0.20 6.71 12.39
N THR A 333 -0.68 5.72 11.65
CA THR A 333 -0.28 5.52 10.25
C THR A 333 -0.76 6.64 9.34
N ALA A 334 -1.89 7.28 9.63
CA ALA A 334 -2.34 8.51 8.96
C ALA A 334 -1.36 9.66 9.16
N GLY A 335 -0.91 9.87 10.41
CA GLY A 335 0.11 10.87 10.74
C GLY A 335 1.42 10.61 10.01
N PHE A 336 1.90 9.36 10.02
CA PHE A 336 3.09 8.92 9.29
C PHE A 336 2.96 9.21 7.79
N GLY A 337 1.94 8.69 7.13
CA GLY A 337 1.81 8.75 5.66
C GLY A 337 1.62 10.18 5.13
N ASN A 338 0.76 10.98 5.78
CA ASN A 338 0.51 12.35 5.37
C ASN A 338 1.73 13.25 5.60
N MET A 339 2.38 13.12 6.77
CA MET A 339 3.54 13.96 7.09
C MET A 339 4.80 13.54 6.34
N GLN A 340 4.98 12.26 6.01
CA GLN A 340 6.05 11.80 5.11
C GLN A 340 6.04 12.60 3.80
N THR A 341 4.89 12.65 3.14
CA THR A 341 4.73 13.38 1.87
C THR A 341 4.93 14.88 2.07
N THR A 342 4.33 15.45 3.13
CA THR A 342 4.40 16.89 3.41
C THR A 342 5.83 17.34 3.70
N LEU A 343 6.57 16.62 4.57
CA LEU A 343 7.96 16.93 4.89
C LEU A 343 8.86 16.88 3.65
N MET A 344 8.67 15.85 2.80
CA MET A 344 9.43 15.75 1.54
C MET A 344 9.16 16.91 0.59
N LEU A 345 7.91 17.40 0.52
CA LEU A 345 7.55 18.52 -0.36
C LEU A 345 8.02 19.88 0.17
N THR A 346 8.07 20.05 1.50
CA THR A 346 8.45 21.33 2.12
C THR A 346 9.95 21.50 2.31
N GLU A 347 10.68 20.40 2.58
CA GLU A 347 12.11 20.41 2.83
C GLU A 347 12.96 20.28 1.55
N ALA A 348 12.37 19.76 0.47
CA ALA A 348 13.07 19.53 -0.78
C ALA A 348 12.85 20.70 -1.77
N PRO A 349 13.93 21.25 -2.38
CA PRO A 349 13.82 22.19 -3.48
C PRO A 349 13.15 21.52 -4.70
N ALA A 350 12.51 22.31 -5.54
CA ALA A 350 11.64 21.81 -6.62
C ALA A 350 12.34 20.83 -7.58
N ASP A 351 13.60 21.08 -7.90
CA ASP A 351 14.45 20.28 -8.79
C ASP A 351 14.87 18.92 -8.18
N MET A 352 14.87 18.79 -6.84
CA MET A 352 15.29 17.57 -6.12
C MET A 352 14.11 16.70 -5.69
N ARG A 353 12.86 17.21 -5.72
CA ARG A 353 11.69 16.51 -5.19
C ARG A 353 11.47 15.12 -5.79
N SER A 354 11.64 14.97 -7.10
CA SER A 354 11.45 13.69 -7.79
C SER A 354 12.50 12.66 -7.38
N ARG A 355 13.77 13.05 -7.28
CA ARG A 355 14.90 12.20 -6.87
C ARG A 355 14.74 11.73 -5.43
N LEU A 356 14.47 12.66 -4.52
CA LEU A 356 14.27 12.35 -3.10
C LEU A 356 13.06 11.45 -2.88
N ARG A 357 11.98 11.64 -3.65
CA ARG A 357 10.79 10.78 -3.62
C ARG A 357 11.07 9.37 -4.14
N GLY A 358 11.94 9.23 -5.13
CA GLY A 358 12.44 7.94 -5.60
C GLY A 358 13.12 7.16 -4.48
N ILE A 359 13.94 7.83 -3.65
CA ILE A 359 14.60 7.20 -2.50
C ILE A 359 13.58 6.79 -1.42
N VAL A 360 12.53 7.59 -1.17
CA VAL A 360 11.42 7.16 -0.28
C VAL A 360 10.79 5.85 -0.76
N THR A 361 10.61 5.68 -2.07
CA THR A 361 10.06 4.43 -2.63
C THR A 361 10.98 3.24 -2.33
N VAL A 362 12.29 3.42 -2.42
CA VAL A 362 13.28 2.39 -2.02
C VAL A 362 13.18 2.09 -0.52
N CYS A 363 13.04 3.12 0.33
CA CYS A 363 12.84 2.95 1.78
C CYS A 363 11.55 2.16 2.09
N ILE A 364 10.45 2.41 1.38
CA ILE A 364 9.21 1.63 1.48
C ILE A 364 9.44 0.18 1.04
N GLY A 365 10.27 -0.04 0.03
CA GLY A 365 10.65 -1.36 -0.49
C GLY A 365 11.36 -2.27 0.52
N THR A 366 11.72 -1.81 1.71
CA THR A 366 12.23 -2.67 2.81
C THR A 366 11.14 -3.52 3.46
N GLY A 367 9.85 -3.21 3.22
CA GLY A 367 8.71 -3.93 3.79
C GLY A 367 8.74 -5.45 3.59
N PRO A 368 8.94 -5.98 2.38
CA PRO A 368 9.04 -7.42 2.13
C PRO A 368 10.11 -8.13 2.98
N LEU A 369 11.24 -7.47 3.23
CA LEU A 369 12.29 -8.03 4.10
C LEU A 369 11.80 -8.14 5.54
N GLY A 370 11.08 -7.12 6.01
CA GLY A 370 10.45 -7.15 7.32
C GLY A 370 9.37 -8.23 7.43
N VAL A 371 8.55 -8.41 6.39
CA VAL A 371 7.53 -9.47 6.32
C VAL A 371 8.16 -10.86 6.43
N LEU A 372 9.25 -11.12 5.70
CA LEU A 372 9.99 -12.39 5.78
C LEU A 372 10.61 -12.61 7.15
N ALA A 373 11.24 -11.57 7.72
CA ALA A 373 11.82 -11.65 9.07
C ALA A 373 10.75 -11.92 10.14
N ALA A 374 9.60 -11.26 10.03
CA ALA A 374 8.46 -11.48 10.94
C ALA A 374 7.91 -12.91 10.84
N GLY A 375 7.83 -13.48 9.62
CA GLY A 375 7.42 -14.86 9.40
C GLY A 375 8.37 -15.87 10.01
N ALA A 376 9.67 -15.72 9.74
CA ALA A 376 10.70 -16.59 10.33
C ALA A 376 10.68 -16.50 11.87
N LEU A 377 10.56 -15.30 12.42
CA LEU A 377 10.48 -15.11 13.87
C LEU A 377 9.21 -15.76 14.44
N SER A 378 8.10 -15.69 13.72
CA SER A 378 6.82 -16.25 14.12
C SER A 378 6.81 -17.79 14.16
N ASP A 379 7.52 -18.47 13.27
CA ASP A 379 7.64 -19.93 13.31
C ASP A 379 8.41 -20.41 14.54
N HIS A 380 9.32 -19.58 15.09
CA HIS A 380 10.10 -19.92 16.29
C HIS A 380 9.45 -19.48 17.60
N LEU A 381 8.87 -18.28 17.64
CA LEU A 381 8.34 -17.68 18.86
C LEU A 381 6.81 -17.68 18.95
N GLY A 382 6.15 -17.95 17.83
CA GLY A 382 4.70 -17.74 17.69
C GLY A 382 4.37 -16.33 17.16
N PRO A 383 3.15 -16.16 16.59
CA PRO A 383 2.78 -14.94 15.87
C PRO A 383 2.67 -13.70 16.78
N ARG A 384 2.26 -13.87 18.05
CA ARG A 384 2.16 -12.75 19.01
C ARG A 384 3.53 -12.23 19.39
N ASP A 385 4.44 -13.11 19.76
CA ASP A 385 5.78 -12.73 20.20
C ASP A 385 6.61 -12.18 19.04
N ALA A 386 6.38 -12.64 17.82
CA ALA A 386 6.97 -12.05 16.62
C ALA A 386 6.51 -10.60 16.42
N VAL A 387 5.19 -10.32 16.53
CA VAL A 387 4.68 -8.94 16.45
C VAL A 387 5.19 -8.09 17.60
N LEU A 388 5.28 -8.64 18.82
CA LEU A 388 5.84 -7.95 19.99
C LEU A 388 7.29 -7.55 19.75
N ALA A 389 8.13 -8.49 19.33
CA ALA A 389 9.54 -8.25 19.05
C ALA A 389 9.75 -7.20 17.95
N MET A 390 9.00 -7.33 16.85
CA MET A 390 9.06 -6.36 15.75
C MET A 390 8.59 -4.97 16.20
N GLY A 391 7.47 -4.88 16.92
CA GLY A 391 6.93 -3.62 17.43
C GLY A 391 7.88 -2.91 18.41
N LEU A 392 8.45 -3.64 19.37
CA LEU A 392 9.40 -3.10 20.32
C LEU A 392 10.70 -2.64 19.64
N THR A 393 11.26 -3.47 18.76
CA THR A 393 12.49 -3.11 18.02
C THR A 393 12.25 -1.86 17.16
N GLY A 394 11.14 -1.82 16.43
CA GLY A 394 10.77 -0.65 15.62
C GLY A 394 10.60 0.62 16.48
N LEU A 395 9.95 0.50 17.65
CA LEU A 395 9.75 1.62 18.56
C LEU A 395 11.10 2.17 19.07
N VAL A 396 11.98 1.29 19.53
CA VAL A 396 13.31 1.67 20.02
C VAL A 396 14.11 2.37 18.90
N LEU A 397 14.12 1.81 17.70
CA LEU A 397 14.82 2.41 16.55
C LEU A 397 14.23 3.76 16.14
N THR A 398 12.91 3.91 16.16
CA THR A 398 12.22 5.19 15.83
C THR A 398 12.59 6.27 16.85
N VAL A 399 12.57 5.95 18.15
CA VAL A 399 12.96 6.87 19.21
C VAL A 399 14.44 7.23 19.10
N ALA A 400 15.33 6.26 18.90
CA ALA A 400 16.76 6.48 18.75
C ALA A 400 17.09 7.39 17.54
N LEU A 401 16.47 7.14 16.38
CA LEU A 401 16.63 8.00 15.19
C LEU A 401 16.15 9.43 15.45
N SER A 402 15.01 9.58 16.12
CA SER A 402 14.49 10.90 16.47
C SER A 402 15.43 11.66 17.41
N ALA A 403 15.99 10.99 18.40
CA ALA A 403 16.90 11.61 19.37
C ALA A 403 18.24 12.02 18.74
N THR A 404 18.81 11.17 17.87
CA THR A 404 20.10 11.42 17.21
C THR A 404 20.02 12.54 16.17
N LEU A 405 18.92 12.61 15.39
CA LEU A 405 18.74 13.59 14.32
C LEU A 405 18.09 14.91 14.78
N ARG A 406 17.64 15.00 16.04
CA ARG A 406 17.30 16.29 16.69
C ARG A 406 18.53 17.12 17.06
N ARG A 407 19.65 16.45 17.34
CA ARG A 407 20.89 17.10 17.79
C ARG A 407 21.78 17.63 16.65
N ARG A 408 21.43 17.31 15.42
CA ARG A 408 22.07 17.82 14.19
C ARG A 408 21.16 18.85 13.48
#